data_890282675f33425bfa958650d63b734e
#
_entry.id   890282675f33425bfa958650d63b734e
#
_cell.length_a   1.000
_cell.length_b   1.000
_cell.length_c   1.000
_cell.angle_alpha   90.00
_cell.angle_beta   90.00
_cell.angle_gamma   90.00
#
_symmetry.space_group_name_H-M   'P 1'
#
loop_
_entity.id
_entity.type
_entity.pdbx_description
1 polymer ?
#
loop_
_entity_poly.entity_id
_entity_poly.type
_entity_poly.pdbx_seq_one_letter_code
_entity_poly.pdbx_strand_id
1 'polypeptide(L)'
;MMAELLKDNKVRVELQASRTKEARLFSSFEYGENLNFSLVFGDFALAQNAVMQLVRDEDGEELYIQGTKIGNRFDFPIDTARICPESEQRGLFYYLFFLDNRVLSQNEFGFGMYISDSAKDCSRFQLSVYQQGTNRPTGKEGGILYQIFPDRFCKSDRSFTKEGAVLEEDWYANIREYAEKPGDPVKNNHFFGGDLYGVASKLEYLESLGVTMLYLNPIFKAASNHRYDTGDYSQVDELLGGEEGLRYLLEVCRDHGIEVILDGVFNHTGADSLYFNKEGRYPSVGAYQSKTSPYFDWYTFKEFPDSYDCWWGIKILPKVNFRNESYRNFIAGKDGILEKYMKMGVAGWRLDVADELSDEMLDAIRQRVAQNDPCAPVFGEVWEDASNKIAYSQRRHYFTGGQLTSVMNYPLKNAIIAFLSERDAEFLFFTMRILYSHYPKAVSDMQMNLLSTHDTERILTVLAGSPQGNEDNAVLSAARLSEEERRNAKRLLKLAVILQMFLPGIPCIYYGDEIGMEGYRDPFNRQTYKWGQEDEEVLAFYRKVTKLRRSLLLLADAYYEGCSCENGLFVFRRFDDRQTLTVAVNRSEEERGFEAPMESCSLFRQVTGRRFTVEPDGFEVVLSLE
;
A
#
# COMPACT_ATOMS: atom_id res chain seq x y z
N MET A 1 -29.05 16.62 6.16
CA MET A 1 -29.55 16.55 4.77
C MET A 1 -28.89 15.43 3.96
N MET A 2 -27.60 15.18 4.09
CA MET A 2 -26.87 14.08 3.40
C MET A 2 -27.31 12.68 3.82
N ALA A 3 -27.44 12.44 5.13
CA ALA A 3 -27.94 11.15 5.66
C ALA A 3 -29.38 10.85 5.21
N GLU A 4 -30.20 11.88 4.95
CA GLU A 4 -31.55 11.73 4.45
C GLU A 4 -31.62 11.29 2.98
N LEU A 5 -30.71 11.78 2.11
CA LEU A 5 -30.68 11.36 0.70
C LEU A 5 -30.23 9.90 0.53
N LEU A 6 -29.30 9.43 1.37
CA LEU A 6 -28.89 8.03 1.41
C LEU A 6 -29.93 7.12 2.10
N LYS A 7 -30.60 7.60 3.15
CA LYS A 7 -31.65 6.85 3.88
C LYS A 7 -32.95 6.70 3.11
N ASP A 8 -33.30 7.69 2.25
CA ASP A 8 -34.61 7.71 1.57
C ASP A 8 -34.62 7.07 0.18
N ASN A 9 -33.50 6.51 -0.31
CA ASN A 9 -33.39 5.91 -1.67
C ASN A 9 -33.98 6.80 -2.81
N LYS A 10 -33.94 8.13 -2.67
CA LYS A 10 -34.57 9.06 -3.61
C LYS A 10 -33.89 9.08 -4.97
N VAL A 11 -32.55 8.97 -4.99
CA VAL A 11 -31.74 8.81 -6.20
C VAL A 11 -30.62 7.83 -5.94
N ARG A 12 -30.45 6.89 -6.86
CA ARG A 12 -29.37 5.89 -6.85
C ARG A 12 -28.61 5.95 -8.17
N VAL A 13 -27.29 5.97 -8.11
CA VAL A 13 -26.43 5.80 -9.28
C VAL A 13 -26.10 4.30 -9.39
N GLU A 14 -26.44 3.71 -10.53
CA GLU A 14 -26.04 2.37 -10.92
C GLU A 14 -25.10 2.47 -12.11
N LEU A 15 -24.11 1.59 -12.18
CA LEU A 15 -23.17 1.52 -13.28
C LEU A 15 -23.07 0.08 -13.76
N GLN A 16 -23.20 -0.09 -15.07
CA GLN A 16 -23.00 -1.36 -15.75
C GLN A 16 -21.87 -1.22 -16.76
N ALA A 17 -21.03 -2.23 -16.87
CA ALA A 17 -19.94 -2.28 -17.82
C ALA A 17 -19.99 -3.57 -18.63
N SER A 18 -19.50 -3.52 -19.87
CA SER A 18 -19.59 -4.64 -20.81
C SER A 18 -18.73 -5.85 -20.43
N ARG A 19 -17.66 -5.63 -19.65
CA ARG A 19 -16.70 -6.67 -19.26
C ARG A 19 -16.58 -6.86 -17.75
N THR A 20 -16.98 -5.87 -16.95
CA THR A 20 -16.85 -5.86 -15.48
C THR A 20 -18.17 -6.25 -14.82
N LYS A 21 -18.19 -7.35 -14.04
CA LYS A 21 -19.43 -7.91 -13.47
C LYS A 21 -20.12 -6.96 -12.47
N GLU A 22 -19.36 -6.33 -11.57
CA GLU A 22 -19.88 -5.46 -10.49
C GLU A 22 -19.53 -3.98 -10.74
N ALA A 23 -19.84 -3.49 -11.93
CA ALA A 23 -19.48 -2.16 -12.40
C ALA A 23 -19.99 -1.02 -11.50
N ARG A 24 -21.10 -1.18 -10.80
CA ARG A 24 -21.66 -0.18 -9.88
C ARG A 24 -20.74 0.20 -8.73
N LEU A 25 -19.76 -0.67 -8.37
CA LEU A 25 -18.82 -0.45 -7.28
C LEU A 25 -17.49 0.15 -7.76
N PHE A 26 -17.27 0.21 -9.08
CA PHE A 26 -16.01 0.64 -9.67
C PHE A 26 -16.21 1.89 -10.51
N SER A 27 -15.27 2.80 -10.46
CA SER A 27 -15.15 3.93 -11.39
C SER A 27 -13.86 3.85 -12.21
N SER A 28 -13.31 2.65 -12.40
CA SER A 28 -12.09 2.40 -13.16
C SER A 28 -12.28 1.24 -14.13
N PHE A 29 -12.12 1.50 -15.44
CA PHE A 29 -12.47 0.59 -16.51
C PHE A 29 -11.38 0.50 -17.58
N GLU A 30 -11.34 -0.62 -18.29
CA GLU A 30 -10.41 -0.82 -19.38
C GLU A 30 -10.84 -0.05 -20.65
N TYR A 31 -9.87 0.48 -21.39
CA TYR A 31 -10.12 1.10 -22.69
C TYR A 31 -10.85 0.14 -23.65
N GLY A 32 -11.86 0.65 -24.37
CA GLY A 32 -12.74 -0.13 -25.26
C GLY A 32 -13.89 -0.83 -24.53
N GLU A 33 -14.13 -0.50 -23.25
CA GLU A 33 -15.31 -0.97 -22.50
C GLU A 33 -16.52 -0.04 -22.75
N ASN A 34 -17.72 -0.62 -22.88
CA ASN A 34 -18.96 0.12 -22.93
C ASN A 34 -19.56 0.19 -21.53
N LEU A 35 -19.83 1.39 -21.06
CA LEU A 35 -20.41 1.69 -19.75
C LEU A 35 -21.83 2.21 -19.93
N ASN A 36 -22.71 1.94 -18.97
CA ASN A 36 -23.99 2.60 -18.85
C ASN A 36 -24.18 3.06 -17.40
N PHE A 37 -24.16 4.37 -17.18
CA PHE A 37 -24.56 4.95 -15.91
C PHE A 37 -26.07 5.09 -15.89
N SER A 38 -26.72 4.69 -14.81
CA SER A 38 -28.15 4.83 -14.63
C SER A 38 -28.43 5.61 -13.35
N LEU A 39 -29.14 6.72 -13.48
CA LEU A 39 -29.75 7.42 -12.35
C LEU A 39 -31.14 6.85 -12.12
N VAL A 40 -31.33 6.10 -11.04
CA VAL A 40 -32.60 5.50 -10.66
C VAL A 40 -33.25 6.34 -9.58
N PHE A 41 -34.45 6.82 -9.84
CA PHE A 41 -35.25 7.61 -8.90
C PHE A 41 -36.24 6.71 -8.15
N GLY A 42 -36.40 6.98 -6.86
CA GLY A 42 -37.47 6.37 -6.06
C GLY A 42 -38.86 6.80 -6.53
N ASP A 43 -39.86 6.80 -5.66
CA ASP A 43 -41.29 6.98 -5.99
C ASP A 43 -41.65 8.30 -6.69
N PHE A 44 -40.72 9.22 -6.90
CA PHE A 44 -40.96 10.50 -7.58
C PHE A 44 -39.92 10.76 -8.68
N ALA A 45 -40.38 11.13 -9.87
CA ALA A 45 -39.53 11.68 -10.92
C ALA A 45 -38.99 13.04 -10.48
N LEU A 46 -37.74 13.11 -10.02
CA LEU A 46 -37.09 14.35 -9.57
C LEU A 46 -36.69 15.28 -10.74
N ALA A 47 -36.64 14.77 -11.97
CA ALA A 47 -36.21 15.50 -13.14
C ALA A 47 -36.99 15.10 -14.39
N GLN A 48 -37.16 16.06 -15.32
CA GLN A 48 -37.69 15.81 -16.67
C GLN A 48 -36.55 15.53 -17.65
N ASN A 49 -35.38 16.17 -17.45
CA ASN A 49 -34.17 16.02 -18.25
C ASN A 49 -32.98 15.76 -17.33
N ALA A 50 -32.05 14.97 -17.82
CA ALA A 50 -30.79 14.71 -17.15
C ALA A 50 -29.63 14.74 -18.15
N VAL A 51 -28.52 15.38 -17.78
CA VAL A 51 -27.29 15.47 -18.58
C VAL A 51 -26.11 15.09 -17.68
N MET A 52 -25.24 14.22 -18.14
CA MET A 52 -23.96 13.96 -17.51
C MET A 52 -22.89 14.84 -18.14
N GLN A 53 -22.25 15.69 -17.34
CA GLN A 53 -21.03 16.41 -17.74
C GLN A 53 -19.84 15.56 -17.33
N LEU A 54 -18.96 15.29 -18.26
CA LEU A 54 -17.69 14.60 -18.06
C LEU A 54 -16.57 15.56 -18.44
N VAL A 55 -15.62 15.78 -17.52
CA VAL A 55 -14.48 16.69 -17.73
C VAL A 55 -13.21 15.87 -17.69
N ARG A 56 -12.42 15.91 -18.75
CA ARG A 56 -11.10 15.25 -18.79
C ARG A 56 -10.10 16.05 -17.96
N ASP A 57 -9.38 15.39 -17.06
CA ASP A 57 -8.46 16.06 -16.11
C ASP A 57 -7.27 16.70 -16.82
N GLU A 58 -6.77 16.09 -17.88
CA GLU A 58 -5.52 16.49 -18.53
C GLU A 58 -5.59 17.85 -19.22
N ASP A 59 -6.67 18.14 -19.91
CA ASP A 59 -6.84 19.35 -20.73
C ASP A 59 -8.12 20.13 -20.44
N GLY A 60 -8.98 19.60 -19.57
CA GLY A 60 -10.24 20.22 -19.21
C GLY A 60 -11.33 20.11 -20.30
N GLU A 61 -11.15 19.22 -21.30
CA GLU A 61 -12.20 18.99 -22.29
C GLU A 61 -13.51 18.53 -21.63
N GLU A 62 -14.60 19.18 -21.98
CA GLU A 62 -15.92 18.89 -21.44
C GLU A 62 -16.77 18.11 -22.45
N LEU A 63 -17.31 16.99 -22.04
CA LEU A 63 -18.24 16.18 -22.80
C LEU A 63 -19.61 16.19 -22.09
N TYR A 64 -20.68 16.35 -22.86
CA TYR A 64 -22.04 16.33 -22.35
C TYR A 64 -22.80 15.16 -22.94
N ILE A 65 -23.28 14.27 -22.07
CA ILE A 65 -24.00 13.05 -22.46
C ILE A 65 -25.46 13.24 -22.03
N GLN A 66 -26.35 13.27 -23.00
CA GLN A 66 -27.78 13.38 -22.72
C GLN A 66 -28.32 12.05 -22.18
N GLY A 67 -28.98 12.11 -21.03
CA GLY A 67 -29.64 10.96 -20.44
C GLY A 67 -30.90 10.53 -21.21
N THR A 68 -31.02 9.24 -21.45
CA THR A 68 -32.24 8.66 -22.04
C THR A 68 -33.18 8.23 -20.92
N LYS A 69 -34.37 8.83 -20.86
CA LYS A 69 -35.37 8.52 -19.84
C LYS A 69 -36.08 7.18 -20.12
N ILE A 70 -36.02 6.26 -19.16
CA ILE A 70 -36.68 4.94 -19.23
C ILE A 70 -37.42 4.72 -17.89
N GLY A 71 -38.73 4.98 -17.89
CA GLY A 71 -39.52 4.87 -16.66
C GLY A 71 -39.05 5.83 -15.58
N ASN A 72 -38.58 5.30 -14.46
CA ASN A 72 -38.07 6.06 -13.31
C ASN A 72 -36.54 6.23 -13.31
N ARG A 73 -35.87 6.02 -14.45
CA ARG A 73 -34.41 6.16 -14.56
C ARG A 73 -33.98 6.95 -15.80
N PHE A 74 -32.76 7.46 -15.77
CA PHE A 74 -32.04 7.99 -16.93
C PHE A 74 -30.78 7.16 -17.16
N ASP A 75 -30.56 6.71 -18.37
CA ASP A 75 -29.40 5.96 -18.81
C ASP A 75 -28.45 6.84 -19.61
N PHE A 76 -27.13 6.75 -19.31
CA PHE A 76 -26.05 7.50 -19.94
C PHE A 76 -25.01 6.52 -20.49
N PRO A 77 -25.11 6.13 -21.76
CA PRO A 77 -24.14 5.21 -22.38
C PRO A 77 -22.82 5.92 -22.67
N ILE A 78 -21.71 5.29 -22.32
CA ILE A 78 -20.35 5.77 -22.56
C ILE A 78 -19.54 4.67 -23.21
N ASP A 79 -18.90 4.99 -24.34
CA ASP A 79 -17.87 4.18 -24.95
C ASP A 79 -16.50 4.75 -24.54
N THR A 80 -15.73 4.01 -23.73
CA THR A 80 -14.45 4.48 -23.23
C THR A 80 -13.42 4.74 -24.35
N ALA A 81 -13.56 4.08 -25.50
CA ALA A 81 -12.72 4.34 -26.67
C ALA A 81 -13.03 5.67 -27.36
N ARG A 82 -14.22 6.25 -27.14
CA ARG A 82 -14.58 7.55 -27.71
C ARG A 82 -14.25 8.74 -26.83
N ILE A 83 -14.16 8.53 -25.52
CA ILE A 83 -13.85 9.61 -24.58
C ILE A 83 -12.34 9.77 -24.31
N CYS A 84 -11.54 8.74 -24.62
CA CYS A 84 -10.09 8.77 -24.47
C CYS A 84 -9.37 9.02 -25.79
N PRO A 85 -8.21 9.72 -25.79
CA PRO A 85 -7.37 9.82 -26.98
C PRO A 85 -6.91 8.44 -27.44
N GLU A 86 -7.03 8.17 -28.75
CA GLU A 86 -6.62 6.87 -29.35
C GLU A 86 -5.12 6.60 -29.15
N SER A 87 -4.31 7.66 -29.15
CA SER A 87 -2.85 7.58 -28.95
C SER A 87 -2.46 7.13 -27.55
N GLU A 88 -3.30 7.41 -26.52
CA GLU A 88 -3.00 7.11 -25.12
C GLU A 88 -3.79 5.94 -24.58
N GLN A 89 -5.02 5.75 -25.06
CA GLN A 89 -5.94 4.69 -24.63
C GLN A 89 -6.21 4.69 -23.12
N ARG A 90 -6.19 5.88 -22.52
CA ARG A 90 -6.38 6.10 -21.07
C ARG A 90 -6.92 7.50 -20.81
N GLY A 91 -7.45 7.72 -19.61
CA GLY A 91 -7.85 9.03 -19.15
C GLY A 91 -8.37 9.03 -17.73
N LEU A 92 -8.23 10.17 -17.07
CA LEU A 92 -8.89 10.47 -15.82
C LEU A 92 -9.96 11.54 -16.07
N PHE A 93 -11.16 11.28 -15.60
CA PHE A 93 -12.31 12.14 -15.80
C PHE A 93 -12.99 12.42 -14.49
N TYR A 94 -13.58 13.62 -14.41
CA TYR A 94 -14.44 14.02 -13.30
C TYR A 94 -15.82 14.35 -13.84
N TYR A 95 -16.89 13.87 -13.17
CA TYR A 95 -18.25 14.04 -13.69
C TYR A 95 -19.27 14.48 -12.66
N LEU A 96 -20.35 15.10 -13.16
CA LEU A 96 -21.54 15.51 -12.45
C LEU A 96 -22.79 15.16 -13.27
N PHE A 97 -23.92 15.05 -12.61
CA PHE A 97 -25.21 14.95 -13.31
C PHE A 97 -26.03 16.22 -13.09
N PHE A 98 -26.47 16.82 -14.18
CA PHE A 98 -27.41 17.93 -14.17
C PHE A 98 -28.83 17.38 -14.32
N LEU A 99 -29.70 17.72 -13.39
CA LEU A 99 -31.09 17.28 -13.28
C LEU A 99 -31.99 18.49 -13.39
N ASP A 100 -32.49 18.82 -14.58
CA ASP A 100 -33.13 20.10 -14.88
C ASP A 100 -32.26 21.29 -14.43
N ASN A 101 -32.60 21.99 -13.34
CA ASN A 101 -31.87 23.13 -12.80
C ASN A 101 -31.01 22.78 -11.55
N ARG A 102 -30.80 21.50 -11.27
CA ARG A 102 -30.06 21.00 -10.11
C ARG A 102 -28.89 20.14 -10.51
N VAL A 103 -27.94 19.97 -9.59
CA VAL A 103 -26.74 19.15 -9.79
C VAL A 103 -26.71 18.03 -8.77
N LEU A 104 -26.58 16.80 -9.22
CA LEU A 104 -26.25 15.67 -8.38
C LEU A 104 -24.72 15.52 -8.35
N SER A 105 -24.16 15.57 -7.17
CA SER A 105 -22.73 15.52 -6.92
C SER A 105 -22.42 14.70 -5.68
N GLN A 106 -21.14 14.53 -5.36
CA GLN A 106 -20.70 14.06 -4.05
C GLN A 106 -20.26 15.23 -3.16
N ASN A 107 -20.16 15.00 -1.83
CA ASN A 107 -19.57 16.00 -0.94
C ASN A 107 -18.05 16.11 -1.16
N GLU A 108 -17.44 17.15 -0.57
CA GLU A 108 -16.01 17.42 -0.69
C GLU A 108 -15.10 16.26 -0.23
N PHE A 109 -15.62 15.36 0.60
CA PHE A 109 -14.92 14.16 1.07
C PHE A 109 -15.24 12.90 0.26
N GLY A 110 -16.08 12.97 -0.76
CA GLY A 110 -16.55 11.80 -1.52
C GLY A 110 -17.54 10.90 -0.77
N PHE A 111 -18.07 11.35 0.36
CA PHE A 111 -18.77 10.53 1.35
C PHE A 111 -20.28 10.34 1.10
N GLY A 112 -20.84 11.04 0.17
CA GLY A 112 -22.26 10.91 -0.12
C GLY A 112 -22.69 11.67 -1.36
N MET A 113 -23.85 11.33 -1.87
CA MET A 113 -24.49 12.07 -2.97
C MET A 113 -25.44 13.11 -2.41
N TYR A 114 -25.44 14.29 -2.98
CA TYR A 114 -26.41 15.33 -2.65
C TYR A 114 -26.83 16.10 -3.89
N ILE A 115 -27.96 16.78 -3.82
CA ILE A 115 -28.47 17.62 -4.89
C ILE A 115 -28.27 19.08 -4.49
N SER A 116 -27.60 19.85 -5.35
CA SER A 116 -27.30 21.26 -5.18
C SER A 116 -27.98 22.09 -6.28
N ASP A 117 -28.27 23.37 -5.99
CA ASP A 117 -28.73 24.34 -6.98
C ASP A 117 -27.57 25.00 -7.76
N SER A 118 -26.31 24.69 -7.42
CA SER A 118 -25.09 25.23 -8.07
C SER A 118 -24.03 24.17 -8.23
N ALA A 119 -23.39 24.14 -9.41
CA ALA A 119 -22.24 23.28 -9.69
C ALA A 119 -20.91 23.82 -9.14
N LYS A 120 -20.85 25.09 -8.69
CA LYS A 120 -19.59 25.74 -8.32
C LYS A 120 -18.96 25.17 -7.06
N ASP A 121 -19.79 24.67 -6.14
CA ASP A 121 -19.35 24.16 -4.83
C ASP A 121 -19.52 22.63 -4.73
N CYS A 122 -19.59 21.96 -5.88
CA CYS A 122 -19.84 20.53 -5.95
C CYS A 122 -18.53 19.76 -6.17
N SER A 123 -18.25 18.78 -5.33
CA SER A 123 -17.21 17.77 -5.61
C SER A 123 -17.67 16.82 -6.69
N ARG A 124 -16.78 16.52 -7.62
CA ARG A 124 -17.07 15.67 -8.79
C ARG A 124 -16.83 14.21 -8.47
N PHE A 125 -17.59 13.33 -9.10
CA PHE A 125 -17.28 11.90 -9.13
C PHE A 125 -16.08 11.67 -10.03
N GLN A 126 -15.30 10.62 -9.75
CA GLN A 126 -14.16 10.22 -10.55
C GLN A 126 -14.50 9.04 -11.46
N LEU A 127 -14.00 9.08 -12.69
CA LEU A 127 -13.98 7.96 -13.63
C LEU A 127 -12.57 7.86 -14.22
N SER A 128 -11.94 6.70 -14.12
CA SER A 128 -10.67 6.43 -14.77
C SER A 128 -10.80 5.35 -15.84
N VAL A 129 -10.09 5.56 -16.93
CA VAL A 129 -9.94 4.58 -18.01
C VAL A 129 -8.47 4.20 -18.10
N TYR A 130 -8.17 2.92 -18.00
CA TYR A 130 -6.80 2.42 -18.07
C TYR A 130 -6.53 1.69 -19.39
N GLN A 131 -5.25 1.66 -19.77
CA GLN A 131 -4.81 1.04 -21.01
C GLN A 131 -5.17 -0.43 -21.09
N GLN A 132 -5.54 -0.87 -22.27
CA GLN A 132 -5.91 -2.26 -22.52
C GLN A 132 -4.74 -3.21 -22.19
N GLY A 133 -5.07 -4.28 -21.48
CA GLY A 133 -4.10 -5.32 -21.13
C GLY A 133 -3.21 -4.99 -19.92
N THR A 134 -3.41 -3.84 -19.27
CA THR A 134 -2.78 -3.51 -17.97
C THR A 134 -3.67 -3.94 -16.80
N ASN A 135 -3.19 -3.76 -15.57
CA ASN A 135 -3.94 -4.03 -14.33
C ASN A 135 -4.59 -5.42 -14.30
N ARG A 136 -3.81 -6.45 -14.61
CA ARG A 136 -4.25 -7.84 -14.57
C ARG A 136 -3.93 -8.50 -13.24
N PRO A 137 -4.71 -9.50 -12.81
CA PRO A 137 -4.36 -10.32 -11.66
C PRO A 137 -2.95 -10.91 -11.80
N THR A 138 -2.23 -10.96 -10.69
CA THR A 138 -0.86 -11.47 -10.60
C THR A 138 -0.81 -12.96 -10.22
N GLY A 139 -1.93 -13.50 -9.70
CA GLY A 139 -2.00 -14.84 -9.11
C GLY A 139 -1.47 -14.90 -7.67
N LYS A 140 -1.13 -13.74 -7.09
CA LYS A 140 -0.59 -13.62 -5.71
C LYS A 140 -1.63 -13.06 -4.73
N GLU A 141 -2.78 -12.65 -5.24
CA GLU A 141 -3.94 -12.18 -4.47
C GLU A 141 -4.37 -13.27 -3.46
N GLY A 142 -4.84 -12.86 -2.30
CA GLY A 142 -5.17 -13.81 -1.22
C GLY A 142 -3.95 -14.31 -0.43
N GLY A 143 -2.73 -13.93 -0.83
CA GLY A 143 -1.50 -14.19 -0.10
C GLY A 143 -1.33 -13.31 1.15
N ILE A 144 -0.15 -13.42 1.76
CA ILE A 144 0.29 -12.62 2.92
C ILE A 144 1.74 -12.21 2.68
N LEU A 145 2.01 -10.91 2.71
CA LEU A 145 3.37 -10.36 2.73
C LEU A 145 3.89 -10.31 4.17
N TYR A 146 5.20 -10.41 4.30
CA TYR A 146 5.92 -10.16 5.54
C TYR A 146 7.12 -9.27 5.27
N GLN A 147 7.12 -8.06 5.85
CA GLN A 147 8.19 -7.09 5.68
C GLN A 147 9.30 -7.33 6.69
N ILE A 148 10.53 -7.44 6.20
CA ILE A 148 11.73 -7.68 7.00
C ILE A 148 12.72 -6.53 6.85
N PHE A 149 13.20 -6.00 7.98
CA PHE A 149 14.40 -5.18 8.06
C PHE A 149 15.59 -6.11 8.35
N PRO A 150 16.42 -6.47 7.34
CA PRO A 150 17.32 -7.62 7.43
C PRO A 150 18.31 -7.57 8.60
N ASP A 151 18.88 -6.39 8.88
CA ASP A 151 19.81 -6.18 10.01
C ASP A 151 19.19 -6.48 11.39
N ARG A 152 17.86 -6.51 11.49
CA ARG A 152 17.12 -6.55 12.76
C ARG A 152 16.24 -7.77 12.94
N PHE A 153 16.16 -8.67 11.96
CA PHE A 153 15.24 -9.81 12.02
C PHE A 153 15.88 -11.05 12.68
N CYS A 154 16.97 -11.55 12.11
CA CYS A 154 17.66 -12.72 12.66
C CYS A 154 19.12 -12.75 12.25
N LYS A 155 20.00 -13.08 13.20
CA LYS A 155 21.43 -13.28 12.99
C LYS A 155 21.70 -14.77 12.82
N SER A 156 22.49 -15.13 11.79
CA SER A 156 22.97 -16.51 11.63
C SER A 156 24.23 -16.77 12.48
N ASP A 157 24.71 -18.02 12.45
CA ASP A 157 26.00 -18.40 13.09
C ASP A 157 27.20 -17.95 12.26
N ARG A 158 26.99 -17.30 11.11
CA ARG A 158 28.06 -16.80 10.24
C ARG A 158 28.53 -15.43 10.73
N SER A 159 29.79 -15.15 10.48
CA SER A 159 30.38 -13.84 10.83
C SER A 159 30.70 -13.08 9.56
N PHE A 160 30.15 -11.86 9.48
CA PHE A 160 30.39 -10.95 8.38
C PHE A 160 31.02 -9.67 8.90
N THR A 161 31.89 -9.05 8.10
CA THR A 161 32.58 -7.82 8.44
C THR A 161 32.43 -6.80 7.33
N LYS A 162 32.42 -5.53 7.71
CA LYS A 162 32.34 -4.40 6.78
C LYS A 162 33.15 -3.25 7.35
N GLU A 163 33.93 -2.61 6.50
CA GLU A 163 34.71 -1.45 6.91
C GLU A 163 33.81 -0.30 7.38
N GLY A 164 34.13 0.29 8.53
CA GLY A 164 33.37 1.41 9.11
C GLY A 164 32.09 1.01 9.84
N ALA A 165 31.69 -0.27 9.85
CA ALA A 165 30.54 -0.75 10.60
C ALA A 165 30.89 -0.91 12.09
N VAL A 166 29.97 -0.51 12.96
CA VAL A 166 29.99 -0.79 14.40
C VAL A 166 28.97 -1.89 14.67
N LEU A 167 29.44 -3.08 15.05
CA LEU A 167 28.56 -4.21 15.35
C LEU A 167 28.16 -4.19 16.82
N GLU A 168 26.86 -4.31 17.09
CA GLU A 168 26.30 -4.53 18.42
C GLU A 168 26.45 -6.03 18.78
N GLU A 169 27.06 -6.30 19.95
CA GLU A 169 27.24 -7.66 20.42
C GLU A 169 25.96 -8.23 21.05
N ASP A 170 25.21 -7.37 21.74
CA ASP A 170 23.94 -7.74 22.36
C ASP A 170 22.79 -7.56 21.39
N TRP A 171 22.26 -8.67 20.87
CA TRP A 171 21.09 -8.67 19.97
C TRP A 171 19.85 -7.97 20.56
N TYR A 172 19.71 -7.94 21.87
CA TYR A 172 18.56 -7.37 22.57
C TYR A 172 18.81 -5.96 23.10
N ALA A 173 19.96 -5.37 22.78
CA ALA A 173 20.26 -3.99 23.17
C ALA A 173 19.25 -3.01 22.58
N ASN A 174 19.03 -1.90 23.28
CA ASN A 174 18.24 -0.79 22.74
C ASN A 174 19.00 -0.08 21.61
N ILE A 175 18.25 0.59 20.74
CA ILE A 175 18.83 1.49 19.73
C ILE A 175 19.57 2.62 20.46
N ARG A 176 20.86 2.78 20.16
CA ARG A 176 21.75 3.77 20.79
C ARG A 176 22.10 4.92 19.88
N GLU A 177 21.98 4.74 18.58
CA GLU A 177 22.31 5.76 17.58
C GLU A 177 21.05 6.44 17.06
N TYR A 178 20.85 7.69 17.43
CA TYR A 178 19.73 8.54 16.97
C TYR A 178 20.12 10.02 17.10
N ALA A 179 19.45 10.89 16.35
CA ALA A 179 19.60 12.33 16.47
C ALA A 179 19.04 12.80 17.83
N GLU A 180 19.84 13.45 18.66
CA GLU A 180 19.36 14.02 19.93
C GLU A 180 18.41 15.19 19.68
N LYS A 181 18.72 16.00 18.66
CA LYS A 181 17.88 17.11 18.19
C LYS A 181 17.58 16.96 16.71
N PRO A 182 16.44 17.48 16.22
CA PRO A 182 16.14 17.50 14.80
C PRO A 182 17.26 18.14 13.98
N GLY A 183 17.80 17.42 13.00
CA GLY A 183 18.89 17.88 12.13
C GLY A 183 20.29 17.52 12.61
N ASP A 184 20.47 16.93 13.78
CA ASP A 184 21.77 16.40 14.19
C ASP A 184 22.20 15.27 13.23
N PRO A 185 23.50 15.22 12.86
CA PRO A 185 24.00 14.18 11.97
C PRO A 185 24.00 12.82 12.66
N VAL A 186 23.44 11.82 12.00
CA VAL A 186 23.47 10.40 12.41
C VAL A 186 24.25 9.64 11.36
N LYS A 187 25.22 8.82 11.79
CA LYS A 187 26.02 8.02 10.85
C LYS A 187 25.29 6.80 10.33
N ASN A 188 24.32 6.30 11.09
CA ASN A 188 23.56 5.07 10.78
C ASN A 188 24.46 3.85 10.50
N ASN A 189 25.66 3.81 11.11
CA ASN A 189 26.62 2.74 10.90
C ASN A 189 26.68 1.73 12.07
N HIS A 190 25.70 1.76 12.94
CA HIS A 190 25.54 0.81 14.05
C HIS A 190 24.61 -0.33 13.61
N PHE A 191 25.16 -1.54 13.49
CA PHE A 191 24.47 -2.73 12.97
C PHE A 191 24.26 -3.73 14.08
N PHE A 192 23.16 -4.49 14.02
CA PHE A 192 22.92 -5.64 14.91
C PHE A 192 23.38 -6.96 14.29
N GLY A 193 23.65 -6.97 13.00
CA GLY A 193 24.23 -8.11 12.31
C GLY A 193 23.24 -9.20 11.93
N GLY A 194 21.96 -8.87 11.78
CA GLY A 194 21.01 -9.74 11.08
C GLY A 194 21.42 -9.90 9.61
N ASP A 195 21.18 -11.07 9.04
CA ASP A 195 21.63 -11.44 7.70
C ASP A 195 20.63 -12.35 6.97
N LEU A 196 20.87 -12.60 5.67
CA LEU A 196 19.96 -13.36 4.83
C LEU A 196 19.95 -14.86 5.16
N TYR A 197 21.04 -15.41 5.72
CA TYR A 197 21.03 -16.78 6.25
C TYR A 197 20.20 -16.89 7.52
N GLY A 198 20.25 -15.85 8.37
CA GLY A 198 19.39 -15.72 9.54
C GLY A 198 17.91 -15.65 9.14
N VAL A 199 17.56 -14.88 8.10
CA VAL A 199 16.21 -14.86 7.54
C VAL A 199 15.81 -16.27 7.06
N ALA A 200 16.67 -16.94 6.29
CA ALA A 200 16.42 -18.28 5.77
C ALA A 200 16.19 -19.31 6.90
N SER A 201 16.87 -19.17 8.04
CA SER A 201 16.68 -20.05 9.20
C SER A 201 15.31 -19.94 9.87
N LYS A 202 14.51 -18.94 9.51
CA LYS A 202 13.20 -18.67 10.10
C LYS A 202 12.02 -18.94 9.14
N LEU A 203 12.26 -19.59 8.01
CA LEU A 203 11.20 -19.83 7.02
C LEU A 203 10.10 -20.75 7.53
N GLU A 204 10.39 -21.77 8.33
CA GLU A 204 9.36 -22.60 8.99
C GLU A 204 8.44 -21.75 9.88
N TYR A 205 9.01 -20.77 10.59
CA TYR A 205 8.24 -19.82 11.39
C TYR A 205 7.33 -18.96 10.50
N LEU A 206 7.85 -18.39 9.41
CA LEU A 206 7.11 -17.57 8.46
C LEU A 206 6.02 -18.37 7.73
N GLU A 207 6.31 -19.60 7.35
CA GLU A 207 5.32 -20.54 6.81
C GLU A 207 4.20 -20.82 7.81
N SER A 208 4.51 -20.98 9.10
CA SER A 208 3.50 -21.17 10.16
C SER A 208 2.56 -19.97 10.33
N LEU A 209 2.97 -18.78 9.90
CA LEU A 209 2.17 -17.57 9.79
C LEU A 209 1.43 -17.45 8.44
N GLY A 210 1.53 -18.45 7.56
CA GLY A 210 0.88 -18.43 6.24
C GLY A 210 1.48 -17.41 5.27
N VAL A 211 2.70 -16.93 5.52
CA VAL A 211 3.42 -15.99 4.64
C VAL A 211 3.65 -16.62 3.28
N THR A 212 3.39 -15.87 2.22
CA THR A 212 3.59 -16.29 0.83
C THR A 212 4.63 -15.46 0.10
N MET A 213 4.95 -14.29 0.64
CA MET A 213 5.89 -13.37 0.03
C MET A 213 6.65 -12.58 1.10
N LEU A 214 7.96 -12.48 0.97
CA LEU A 214 8.81 -11.60 1.77
C LEU A 214 9.02 -10.29 1.03
N TYR A 215 8.87 -9.18 1.73
CA TYR A 215 9.37 -7.87 1.32
C TYR A 215 10.61 -7.54 2.15
N LEU A 216 11.77 -7.51 1.53
CA LEU A 216 13.02 -7.12 2.18
C LEU A 216 13.28 -5.63 2.01
N ASN A 217 13.44 -4.89 3.12
CA ASN A 217 14.02 -3.56 3.07
C ASN A 217 15.41 -3.60 2.40
N PRO A 218 16.02 -2.46 1.98
CA PRO A 218 17.16 -2.47 1.06
C PRO A 218 18.29 -3.43 1.47
N ILE A 219 18.76 -4.20 0.49
CA ILE A 219 19.82 -5.21 0.68
C ILE A 219 21.11 -4.88 -0.06
N PHE A 220 21.11 -3.83 -0.90
CA PHE A 220 22.28 -3.47 -1.67
C PHE A 220 23.38 -2.87 -0.80
N LYS A 221 24.62 -3.00 -1.25
CA LYS A 221 25.77 -2.41 -0.57
C LYS A 221 25.55 -0.92 -0.30
N ALA A 222 25.72 -0.50 0.95
CA ALA A 222 25.53 0.87 1.40
C ALA A 222 26.36 1.15 2.66
N ALA A 223 26.49 2.39 3.09
CA ALA A 223 27.22 2.71 4.32
C ALA A 223 26.36 2.51 5.57
N SER A 224 25.07 2.83 5.46
CA SER A 224 24.13 2.81 6.59
C SER A 224 23.52 1.43 6.87
N ASN A 225 23.00 1.27 8.08
CA ASN A 225 22.27 0.08 8.52
C ASN A 225 20.91 -0.10 7.80
N HIS A 226 20.29 0.99 7.34
CA HIS A 226 19.03 0.99 6.60
C HIS A 226 19.21 0.78 5.09
N ARG A 227 20.39 1.07 4.53
CA ARG A 227 20.78 0.87 3.13
C ARG A 227 19.98 1.66 2.09
N TYR A 228 19.21 2.68 2.51
CA TYR A 228 18.58 3.61 1.58
C TYR A 228 19.59 4.55 0.90
N ASP A 229 20.80 4.66 1.40
CA ASP A 229 21.96 5.31 0.79
C ASP A 229 22.75 4.35 -0.11
N THR A 230 22.10 3.76 -1.11
CA THR A 230 22.70 2.71 -1.95
C THR A 230 24.08 3.12 -2.47
N GLY A 231 25.09 2.31 -2.16
CA GLY A 231 26.47 2.49 -2.57
C GLY A 231 26.81 1.77 -3.88
N ASP A 232 26.28 0.55 -4.08
CA ASP A 232 26.44 -0.20 -5.31
C ASP A 232 25.25 -1.15 -5.51
N TYR A 233 24.44 -0.88 -6.53
CA TYR A 233 23.28 -1.72 -6.89
C TYR A 233 23.69 -3.10 -7.40
N SER A 234 24.91 -3.26 -7.89
CA SER A 234 25.39 -4.54 -8.43
C SER A 234 25.80 -5.55 -7.36
N GLN A 235 25.89 -5.11 -6.11
CA GLN A 235 26.33 -5.94 -4.98
C GLN A 235 25.28 -5.97 -3.87
N VAL A 236 25.06 -7.14 -3.28
CA VAL A 236 24.37 -7.28 -2.00
C VAL A 236 25.35 -6.95 -0.88
N ASP A 237 24.88 -6.29 0.18
CA ASP A 237 25.71 -5.84 1.30
C ASP A 237 26.44 -7.01 1.99
N GLU A 238 27.72 -6.81 2.30
CA GLU A 238 28.59 -7.84 2.90
C GLU A 238 28.05 -8.34 4.24
N LEU A 239 27.48 -7.43 5.06
CA LEU A 239 26.91 -7.80 6.37
C LEU A 239 25.65 -8.67 6.24
N LEU A 240 25.02 -8.66 5.07
CA LEU A 240 23.88 -9.54 4.79
C LEU A 240 24.29 -10.90 4.21
N GLY A 241 25.58 -11.15 4.03
CA GLY A 241 26.12 -12.37 3.43
C GLY A 241 26.33 -12.28 1.93
N GLY A 242 26.25 -11.06 1.35
CA GLY A 242 26.52 -10.82 -0.05
C GLY A 242 25.55 -11.54 -1.01
N GLU A 243 25.94 -11.66 -2.26
CA GLU A 243 25.13 -12.32 -3.29
C GLU A 243 24.91 -13.83 -3.00
N GLU A 244 25.85 -14.48 -2.32
CA GLU A 244 25.69 -15.89 -1.91
C GLU A 244 24.57 -16.03 -0.86
N GLY A 245 24.49 -15.12 0.10
CA GLY A 245 23.39 -15.07 1.08
C GLY A 245 22.03 -14.89 0.41
N LEU A 246 21.95 -14.01 -0.59
CA LEU A 246 20.71 -13.82 -1.35
C LEU A 246 20.32 -15.09 -2.14
N ARG A 247 21.26 -15.72 -2.84
CA ARG A 247 21.01 -16.97 -3.58
C ARG A 247 20.50 -18.08 -2.66
N TYR A 248 21.14 -18.22 -1.50
CA TYR A 248 20.72 -19.19 -0.50
C TYR A 248 19.30 -18.91 0.01
N LEU A 249 19.00 -17.66 0.37
CA LEU A 249 17.64 -17.28 0.82
C LEU A 249 16.60 -17.59 -0.26
N LEU A 250 16.84 -17.18 -1.52
CA LEU A 250 15.91 -17.41 -2.63
C LEU A 250 15.68 -18.91 -2.90
N GLU A 251 16.71 -19.74 -2.76
CA GLU A 251 16.59 -21.20 -2.90
C GLU A 251 15.70 -21.78 -1.80
N VAL A 252 15.98 -21.46 -0.52
CA VAL A 252 15.19 -21.97 0.60
C VAL A 252 13.75 -21.42 0.57
N CYS A 253 13.56 -20.14 0.22
CA CYS A 253 12.22 -19.55 0.05
C CYS A 253 11.41 -20.32 -1.00
N ARG A 254 12.01 -20.64 -2.15
CA ARG A 254 11.34 -21.42 -3.21
C ARG A 254 10.90 -22.80 -2.71
N ASP A 255 11.73 -23.48 -1.91
CA ASP A 255 11.40 -24.79 -1.35
C ASP A 255 10.22 -24.73 -0.36
N HIS A 256 10.02 -23.60 0.30
CA HIS A 256 8.86 -23.30 1.17
C HIS A 256 7.68 -22.64 0.44
N GLY A 257 7.76 -22.43 -0.88
CA GLY A 257 6.70 -21.77 -1.66
C GLY A 257 6.52 -20.30 -1.29
N ILE A 258 7.57 -19.64 -0.82
CA ILE A 258 7.61 -18.22 -0.44
C ILE A 258 8.39 -17.44 -1.51
N GLU A 259 7.80 -16.38 -2.03
CA GLU A 259 8.44 -15.48 -2.97
C GLU A 259 9.18 -14.34 -2.25
N VAL A 260 10.13 -13.70 -2.92
CA VAL A 260 10.87 -12.57 -2.36
C VAL A 260 10.79 -11.37 -3.29
N ILE A 261 10.37 -10.22 -2.78
CA ILE A 261 10.46 -8.93 -3.46
C ILE A 261 11.51 -8.05 -2.78
N LEU A 262 12.17 -7.22 -3.57
CA LEU A 262 13.22 -6.31 -3.09
C LEU A 262 12.76 -4.86 -3.09
N ASP A 263 13.42 -4.05 -2.26
CA ASP A 263 13.26 -2.60 -2.25
C ASP A 263 14.12 -1.95 -3.34
N GLY A 264 13.49 -1.23 -4.24
CA GLY A 264 14.09 -0.52 -5.35
C GLY A 264 14.28 0.96 -5.04
N VAL A 265 15.41 1.32 -4.45
CA VAL A 265 15.78 2.70 -4.11
C VAL A 265 16.44 3.35 -5.32
N PHE A 266 15.65 3.77 -6.31
CA PHE A 266 16.17 4.24 -7.59
C PHE A 266 16.11 5.76 -7.78
N ASN A 267 15.54 6.51 -6.80
CA ASN A 267 15.46 7.96 -6.86
C ASN A 267 16.79 8.67 -6.57
N HIS A 268 17.63 8.08 -5.74
CA HIS A 268 18.87 8.65 -5.25
C HIS A 268 19.90 7.53 -4.95
N THR A 269 21.14 7.93 -4.77
CA THR A 269 22.22 7.04 -4.30
C THR A 269 22.84 7.60 -3.03
N GLY A 270 23.71 6.85 -2.37
CA GLY A 270 24.58 7.41 -1.36
C GLY A 270 25.58 8.40 -1.95
N ALA A 271 25.89 9.48 -1.24
CA ALA A 271 26.95 10.40 -1.65
C ALA A 271 28.31 9.72 -1.71
N ASP A 272 28.51 8.66 -0.95
CA ASP A 272 29.71 7.82 -0.99
C ASP A 272 29.56 6.57 -1.86
N SER A 273 28.53 6.53 -2.74
CA SER A 273 28.35 5.43 -3.68
C SER A 273 29.45 5.33 -4.73
N LEU A 274 29.57 4.17 -5.38
CA LEU A 274 30.42 3.94 -6.54
C LEU A 274 30.24 5.04 -7.64
N TYR A 275 29.01 5.51 -7.77
CA TYR A 275 28.57 6.40 -8.85
C TYR A 275 28.86 7.88 -8.54
N PHE A 276 28.66 8.33 -7.30
CA PHE A 276 28.91 9.70 -6.87
C PHE A 276 30.29 9.88 -6.26
N ASN A 277 30.71 8.96 -5.37
CA ASN A 277 32.02 8.77 -4.75
C ASN A 277 32.61 10.03 -4.10
N LYS A 278 31.79 10.73 -3.32
CA LYS A 278 32.22 11.97 -2.65
C LYS A 278 33.39 11.74 -1.69
N GLU A 279 33.34 10.65 -0.93
CA GLU A 279 34.34 10.32 0.09
C GLU A 279 35.56 9.56 -0.48
N GLY A 280 35.58 9.24 -1.78
CA GLY A 280 36.70 8.53 -2.42
C GLY A 280 36.87 7.08 -1.98
N ARG A 281 35.80 6.43 -1.52
CA ARG A 281 35.84 5.05 -1.02
C ARG A 281 35.98 4.00 -2.12
N TYR A 282 35.61 4.34 -3.35
CA TYR A 282 35.69 3.45 -4.49
C TYR A 282 36.86 3.81 -5.39
N PRO A 283 37.52 2.84 -6.04
CA PRO A 283 38.64 3.09 -6.92
C PRO A 283 38.22 3.79 -8.24
N SER A 284 36.94 3.78 -8.57
CA SER A 284 36.38 4.46 -9.73
C SER A 284 36.26 5.96 -9.53
N VAL A 285 36.33 6.74 -10.61
CA VAL A 285 36.08 8.17 -10.57
C VAL A 285 34.57 8.43 -10.58
N GLY A 286 34.02 8.86 -9.43
CA GLY A 286 32.62 9.20 -9.29
C GLY A 286 32.26 10.57 -9.85
N ALA A 287 30.95 10.85 -9.95
CA ALA A 287 30.43 12.11 -10.48
C ALA A 287 30.87 13.34 -9.69
N TYR A 288 31.02 13.24 -8.38
CA TYR A 288 31.49 14.34 -7.53
C TYR A 288 32.97 14.70 -7.78
N GLN A 289 33.78 13.71 -8.19
CA GLN A 289 35.23 13.88 -8.31
C GLN A 289 35.64 14.48 -9.67
N SER A 290 34.87 14.23 -10.73
CA SER A 290 35.25 14.72 -12.07
C SER A 290 34.04 14.86 -13.00
N LYS A 291 34.06 15.94 -13.79
CA LYS A 291 33.11 16.14 -14.88
C LYS A 291 33.30 15.14 -16.03
N THR A 292 34.41 14.41 -16.07
CA THR A 292 34.69 13.35 -17.05
C THR A 292 34.32 11.95 -16.53
N SER A 293 33.75 11.85 -15.34
CA SER A 293 33.23 10.59 -14.80
C SER A 293 32.14 10.03 -15.74
N PRO A 294 32.08 8.69 -15.97
CA PRO A 294 30.99 8.07 -16.72
C PRO A 294 29.62 8.26 -16.05
N TYR A 295 29.62 8.62 -14.79
CA TYR A 295 28.41 8.84 -13.98
C TYR A 295 28.06 10.32 -13.82
N PHE A 296 28.83 11.26 -14.41
CA PHE A 296 28.62 12.70 -14.18
C PHE A 296 27.21 13.15 -14.56
N ASP A 297 26.72 12.73 -15.72
CA ASP A 297 25.39 13.08 -16.24
C ASP A 297 24.23 12.33 -15.54
N TRP A 298 24.56 11.41 -14.64
CA TRP A 298 23.55 10.77 -13.77
C TRP A 298 23.02 11.72 -12.70
N TYR A 299 23.72 12.83 -12.45
CA TYR A 299 23.38 13.81 -11.42
C TYR A 299 23.28 15.22 -12.00
N THR A 300 22.54 16.08 -11.32
CA THR A 300 22.38 17.48 -11.70
C THR A 300 23.16 18.36 -10.73
N PHE A 301 24.22 19.01 -11.24
CA PHE A 301 25.00 19.97 -10.47
C PHE A 301 24.54 21.40 -10.79
N LYS A 302 24.26 22.19 -9.75
CA LYS A 302 24.04 23.65 -9.83
C LYS A 302 25.36 24.37 -9.86
N GLU A 303 26.28 23.96 -8.98
CA GLU A 303 27.66 24.42 -8.93
C GLU A 303 28.56 23.25 -8.54
N PHE A 304 29.41 22.81 -9.48
CA PHE A 304 30.29 21.66 -9.28
C PHE A 304 31.45 21.98 -8.32
N PRO A 305 31.81 21.09 -7.38
CA PRO A 305 31.17 19.80 -7.08
C PRO A 305 30.13 19.86 -5.94
N ASP A 306 30.01 20.94 -5.19
CA ASP A 306 29.38 20.98 -3.86
C ASP A 306 27.89 21.34 -3.87
N SER A 307 27.36 21.84 -5.00
CA SER A 307 25.95 22.17 -5.15
C SER A 307 25.30 21.28 -6.20
N TYR A 308 24.50 20.34 -5.76
CA TYR A 308 23.82 19.35 -6.58
C TYR A 308 22.41 19.08 -6.05
N ASP A 309 21.56 18.52 -6.92
CA ASP A 309 20.24 18.10 -6.52
C ASP A 309 20.33 16.88 -5.61
N CYS A 310 19.58 16.92 -4.51
CA CYS A 310 19.53 15.85 -3.51
C CYS A 310 18.11 15.67 -3.02
N TRP A 311 17.81 14.48 -2.51
CA TRP A 311 16.49 14.15 -1.99
C TRP A 311 16.17 15.01 -0.76
N TRP A 312 15.12 15.83 -0.88
CA TRP A 312 14.63 16.75 0.18
C TRP A 312 15.71 17.63 0.82
N GLY A 313 16.76 17.97 0.10
CA GLY A 313 17.88 18.79 0.62
C GLY A 313 18.92 17.99 1.42
N ILE A 314 18.78 16.69 1.52
CA ILE A 314 19.68 15.79 2.26
C ILE A 314 20.90 15.49 1.38
N LYS A 315 22.02 16.19 1.63
CA LYS A 315 23.22 16.11 0.80
C LYS A 315 23.89 14.73 0.73
N ILE A 316 23.64 13.85 1.69
CA ILE A 316 24.16 12.47 1.62
C ILE A 316 23.36 11.58 0.65
N LEU A 317 22.25 12.08 0.09
CA LEU A 317 21.38 11.37 -0.85
C LEU A 317 21.25 12.16 -2.18
N PRO A 318 22.33 12.21 -3.03
CA PRO A 318 22.27 12.88 -4.32
C PRO A 318 21.20 12.25 -5.21
N LYS A 319 20.30 13.11 -5.73
CA LYS A 319 19.19 12.71 -6.58
C LYS A 319 19.67 12.40 -7.99
N VAL A 320 19.12 11.34 -8.57
CA VAL A 320 19.48 10.90 -9.92
C VAL A 320 18.65 11.63 -10.97
N ASN A 321 19.27 11.88 -12.10
CA ASN A 321 18.64 12.46 -13.29
C ASN A 321 17.98 11.35 -14.13
N PHE A 322 16.66 11.15 -13.99
CA PHE A 322 15.91 10.13 -14.73
C PHE A 322 15.88 10.35 -16.26
N ARG A 323 16.17 11.56 -16.75
CA ARG A 323 16.26 11.85 -18.20
C ARG A 323 17.51 11.24 -18.81
N ASN A 324 18.51 10.89 -17.98
CA ASN A 324 19.72 10.24 -18.46
C ASN A 324 19.43 8.79 -18.86
N GLU A 325 19.56 8.48 -20.14
CA GLU A 325 19.29 7.16 -20.71
C GLU A 325 20.25 6.10 -20.17
N SER A 326 21.51 6.44 -19.92
CA SER A 326 22.50 5.52 -19.37
C SER A 326 22.09 5.03 -17.98
N TYR A 327 21.57 5.93 -17.12
CA TYR A 327 21.05 5.51 -15.82
C TYR A 327 19.80 4.63 -15.94
N ARG A 328 18.82 5.04 -16.77
CA ARG A 328 17.62 4.21 -16.99
C ARG A 328 17.98 2.82 -17.51
N ASN A 329 18.92 2.74 -18.46
CA ASN A 329 19.39 1.46 -18.99
C ASN A 329 20.17 0.65 -17.95
N PHE A 330 20.93 1.29 -17.08
CA PHE A 330 21.62 0.62 -15.98
C PHE A 330 20.64 -0.04 -15.01
N ILE A 331 19.54 0.61 -14.66
CA ILE A 331 18.50 0.04 -13.77
C ILE A 331 17.58 -0.91 -14.53
N ALA A 332 16.93 -0.44 -15.60
CA ALA A 332 15.81 -1.12 -16.26
C ALA A 332 16.13 -1.62 -17.69
N GLY A 333 17.35 -1.44 -18.17
CA GLY A 333 17.77 -1.94 -19.48
C GLY A 333 17.98 -3.45 -19.50
N LYS A 334 18.28 -3.98 -20.70
CA LYS A 334 18.71 -5.37 -20.86
C LYS A 334 20.01 -5.59 -20.08
N ASP A 335 20.06 -6.69 -19.31
CA ASP A 335 21.14 -7.02 -18.39
C ASP A 335 21.37 -5.97 -17.28
N GLY A 336 20.40 -5.09 -17.05
CA GLY A 336 20.39 -4.09 -15.98
C GLY A 336 20.08 -4.71 -14.61
N ILE A 337 20.02 -3.84 -13.59
CA ILE A 337 19.85 -4.25 -12.18
C ILE A 337 18.58 -5.08 -11.95
N LEU A 338 17.44 -4.61 -12.48
CA LEU A 338 16.17 -5.34 -12.30
C LEU A 338 16.25 -6.75 -12.87
N GLU A 339 16.75 -6.87 -14.09
CA GLU A 339 16.87 -8.17 -14.77
C GLU A 339 17.87 -9.11 -14.07
N LYS A 340 19.01 -8.56 -13.58
CA LYS A 340 20.00 -9.32 -12.82
C LYS A 340 19.36 -10.06 -11.66
N TYR A 341 18.64 -9.33 -10.79
CA TYR A 341 18.06 -9.93 -9.58
C TYR A 341 16.83 -10.79 -9.87
N MET A 342 16.02 -10.45 -10.87
CA MET A 342 14.93 -11.33 -11.30
C MET A 342 15.45 -12.66 -11.88
N LYS A 343 16.54 -12.67 -12.63
CA LYS A 343 17.20 -13.90 -13.09
C LYS A 343 17.76 -14.75 -11.94
N MET A 344 18.03 -14.14 -10.79
CA MET A 344 18.42 -14.86 -9.57
C MET A 344 17.23 -15.52 -8.86
N GLY A 345 15.99 -15.09 -9.15
CA GLY A 345 14.77 -15.62 -8.54
C GLY A 345 13.97 -14.60 -7.72
N VAL A 346 14.33 -13.32 -7.76
CA VAL A 346 13.52 -12.23 -7.17
C VAL A 346 12.21 -12.13 -7.92
N ALA A 347 11.08 -12.13 -7.20
CA ALA A 347 9.74 -12.24 -7.75
C ALA A 347 9.10 -10.88 -8.07
N GLY A 348 9.66 -9.77 -7.61
CA GLY A 348 9.10 -8.44 -7.82
C GLY A 348 9.82 -7.34 -7.05
N TRP A 349 9.22 -6.13 -7.04
CA TRP A 349 9.86 -4.93 -6.51
C TRP A 349 8.88 -4.06 -5.72
N ARG A 350 9.36 -3.44 -4.66
CA ARG A 350 8.74 -2.25 -4.05
C ARG A 350 9.61 -1.06 -4.44
N LEU A 351 8.99 -0.01 -4.95
CA LEU A 351 9.70 1.21 -5.37
C LEU A 351 9.64 2.25 -4.26
N ASP A 352 10.81 2.59 -3.74
CA ASP A 352 11.00 3.66 -2.79
C ASP A 352 10.62 5.00 -3.42
N VAL A 353 9.91 5.83 -2.64
CA VAL A 353 9.46 7.18 -3.03
C VAL A 353 8.95 7.25 -4.48
N ALA A 354 7.98 6.39 -4.83
CA ALA A 354 7.48 6.26 -6.21
C ALA A 354 7.01 7.60 -6.80
N ASP A 355 6.53 8.53 -5.97
CA ASP A 355 6.14 9.89 -6.39
C ASP A 355 7.31 10.73 -6.91
N GLU A 356 8.54 10.39 -6.55
CA GLU A 356 9.76 11.08 -7.00
C GLU A 356 10.28 10.58 -8.35
N LEU A 357 9.91 9.36 -8.76
CA LEU A 357 10.34 8.77 -10.02
C LEU A 357 9.57 9.39 -11.19
N SER A 358 10.24 9.62 -12.31
CA SER A 358 9.56 10.10 -13.52
C SER A 358 8.72 9.00 -14.17
N ASP A 359 7.72 9.39 -14.98
CA ASP A 359 6.89 8.42 -15.71
C ASP A 359 7.74 7.55 -16.64
N GLU A 360 8.74 8.11 -17.33
CA GLU A 360 9.63 7.33 -18.20
C GLU A 360 10.44 6.29 -17.42
N MET A 361 10.80 6.58 -16.16
CA MET A 361 11.48 5.61 -15.31
C MET A 361 10.54 4.51 -14.84
N LEU A 362 9.34 4.87 -14.43
CA LEU A 362 8.29 3.89 -14.03
C LEU A 362 7.91 2.98 -15.20
N ASP A 363 7.73 3.54 -16.40
CA ASP A 363 7.44 2.77 -17.62
C ASP A 363 8.57 1.80 -17.95
N ALA A 364 9.83 2.26 -17.88
CA ALA A 364 11.00 1.41 -18.13
C ALA A 364 11.10 0.26 -17.08
N ILE A 365 10.87 0.57 -15.80
CA ILE A 365 10.84 -0.44 -14.74
C ILE A 365 9.74 -1.46 -15.02
N ARG A 366 8.51 -1.00 -15.24
CA ARG A 366 7.36 -1.89 -15.47
C ARG A 366 7.56 -2.78 -16.69
N GLN A 367 8.04 -2.19 -17.78
CA GLN A 367 8.34 -2.93 -19.01
C GLN A 367 9.40 -4.00 -18.78
N ARG A 368 10.50 -3.69 -18.07
CA ARG A 368 11.56 -4.65 -17.80
C ARG A 368 11.08 -5.78 -16.89
N VAL A 369 10.34 -5.45 -15.83
CA VAL A 369 9.78 -6.44 -14.92
C VAL A 369 8.84 -7.38 -15.67
N ALA A 370 7.90 -6.84 -16.46
CA ALA A 370 6.94 -7.63 -17.23
C ALA A 370 7.58 -8.50 -18.32
N GLN A 371 8.73 -8.10 -18.89
CA GLN A 371 9.49 -8.91 -19.85
C GLN A 371 10.15 -10.14 -19.19
N ASN A 372 10.48 -10.05 -17.90
CA ASN A 372 11.02 -11.19 -17.14
C ASN A 372 9.89 -12.07 -16.61
N ASP A 373 8.88 -11.47 -16.00
CA ASP A 373 7.68 -12.15 -15.52
C ASP A 373 6.49 -11.17 -15.58
N PRO A 374 5.50 -11.38 -16.46
CA PRO A 374 4.33 -10.52 -16.57
C PRO A 374 3.46 -10.49 -15.30
N CYS A 375 3.58 -11.50 -14.42
CA CYS A 375 2.87 -11.60 -13.15
C CYS A 375 3.66 -11.02 -11.97
N ALA A 376 4.91 -10.57 -12.18
CA ALA A 376 5.73 -9.99 -11.12
C ALA A 376 5.14 -8.67 -10.61
N PRO A 377 4.92 -8.53 -9.29
CA PRO A 377 4.38 -7.31 -8.71
C PRO A 377 5.43 -6.18 -8.69
N VAL A 378 4.93 -4.97 -8.94
CA VAL A 378 5.65 -3.71 -8.71
C VAL A 378 4.78 -2.85 -7.80
N PHE A 379 5.15 -2.76 -6.53
CA PHE A 379 4.48 -1.91 -5.55
C PHE A 379 5.13 -0.55 -5.49
N GLY A 380 4.33 0.51 -5.48
CA GLY A 380 4.84 1.87 -5.25
C GLY A 380 4.64 2.31 -3.81
N GLU A 381 5.61 3.03 -3.26
CA GLU A 381 5.36 3.81 -2.06
C GLU A 381 4.63 5.09 -2.43
N VAL A 382 3.33 5.15 -2.10
CA VAL A 382 2.46 6.32 -2.28
C VAL A 382 1.61 6.46 -1.03
N TRP A 383 1.60 7.65 -0.41
CA TRP A 383 1.00 7.86 0.90
C TRP A 383 -0.47 8.29 0.85
N GLU A 384 -0.98 8.68 -0.31
CA GLU A 384 -2.36 9.13 -0.53
C GLU A 384 -3.07 8.26 -1.58
N ASP A 385 -4.26 8.70 -2.04
CA ASP A 385 -4.95 8.07 -3.16
C ASP A 385 -4.09 8.16 -4.43
N ALA A 386 -3.61 7.01 -4.90
CA ALA A 386 -2.71 6.91 -6.04
C ALA A 386 -3.44 7.01 -7.39
N SER A 387 -4.78 6.91 -7.42
CA SER A 387 -5.57 6.94 -8.67
C SER A 387 -5.60 8.33 -9.32
N ASN A 388 -5.45 9.37 -8.51
CA ASN A 388 -5.52 10.77 -8.94
C ASN A 388 -4.38 11.62 -8.39
N LYS A 389 -3.26 11.00 -8.03
CA LYS A 389 -2.11 11.68 -7.44
C LYS A 389 -1.52 12.73 -8.37
N ILE A 390 -1.26 13.91 -7.83
CA ILE A 390 -0.40 14.93 -8.42
C ILE A 390 0.90 14.99 -7.61
N ALA A 391 2.01 14.73 -8.26
CA ALA A 391 3.33 14.88 -7.68
C ALA A 391 4.18 15.78 -8.57
N TYR A 392 4.88 16.74 -7.98
CA TYR A 392 5.72 17.72 -8.72
C TYR A 392 4.99 18.43 -9.86
N SER A 393 3.74 18.81 -9.63
CA SER A 393 2.83 19.48 -10.60
C SER A 393 2.50 18.61 -11.82
N GLN A 394 2.68 17.29 -11.73
CA GLN A 394 2.32 16.35 -12.79
C GLN A 394 1.29 15.34 -12.27
N ARG A 395 0.23 15.09 -13.07
CA ARG A 395 -0.70 13.99 -12.85
C ARG A 395 0.02 12.67 -13.07
N ARG A 396 -0.05 11.76 -12.07
CA ARG A 396 0.60 10.46 -12.15
C ARG A 396 -0.32 9.45 -12.83
N HIS A 397 0.27 8.52 -13.59
CA HIS A 397 -0.46 7.53 -14.39
C HIS A 397 -0.26 6.10 -13.87
N TYR A 398 -0.06 5.95 -12.57
CA TYR A 398 0.29 4.67 -11.94
C TYR A 398 -0.61 3.52 -12.39
N PHE A 399 -1.93 3.73 -12.41
CA PHE A 399 -2.91 2.70 -12.78
C PHE A 399 -3.47 2.91 -14.19
N THR A 400 -3.72 4.13 -14.61
CA THR A 400 -4.21 4.40 -15.97
C THR A 400 -3.18 4.03 -17.03
N GLY A 401 -1.88 4.16 -16.76
CA GLY A 401 -0.77 3.73 -17.60
C GLY A 401 -0.23 2.33 -17.29
N GLY A 402 -0.72 1.67 -16.21
CA GLY A 402 -0.24 0.35 -15.83
C GLY A 402 1.21 0.32 -15.33
N GLN A 403 1.71 1.42 -14.75
CA GLN A 403 3.09 1.58 -14.29
C GLN A 403 3.37 0.78 -13.01
N LEU A 404 2.39 0.68 -12.11
CA LEU A 404 2.46 -0.06 -10.86
C LEU A 404 1.40 -1.17 -10.84
N THR A 405 1.73 -2.30 -10.25
CA THR A 405 0.74 -3.35 -9.96
C THR A 405 -0.20 -2.90 -8.86
N SER A 406 0.34 -2.27 -7.82
CA SER A 406 -0.41 -1.66 -6.72
C SER A 406 0.52 -0.77 -5.88
N VAL A 407 0.02 -0.32 -4.72
CA VAL A 407 0.72 0.60 -3.81
C VAL A 407 0.64 0.13 -2.36
N MET A 408 1.53 0.67 -1.52
CA MET A 408 1.44 0.58 -0.06
C MET A 408 0.21 1.35 0.42
N ASN A 409 -0.70 0.69 1.14
CA ASN A 409 -2.02 1.24 1.47
C ASN A 409 -2.00 2.06 2.77
N TYR A 410 -1.26 3.18 2.77
CA TYR A 410 -1.24 4.12 3.89
C TYR A 410 -2.60 4.74 4.20
N PRO A 411 -3.46 5.08 3.20
CA PRO A 411 -4.80 5.59 3.50
C PRO A 411 -5.62 4.61 4.35
N LEU A 412 -5.61 3.32 4.02
CA LEU A 412 -6.31 2.30 4.81
C LEU A 412 -5.71 2.16 6.21
N LYS A 413 -4.36 2.14 6.34
CA LYS A 413 -3.69 2.13 7.64
C LYS A 413 -4.20 3.24 8.54
N ASN A 414 -4.22 4.48 8.03
CA ASN A 414 -4.65 5.66 8.78
C ASN A 414 -6.13 5.56 9.16
N ALA A 415 -6.98 5.07 8.26
CA ALA A 415 -8.41 4.90 8.52
C ALA A 415 -8.68 3.79 9.57
N ILE A 416 -7.93 2.69 9.56
CA ILE A 416 -8.01 1.66 10.62
C ILE A 416 -7.61 2.24 11.97
N ILE A 417 -6.50 3.01 12.02
CA ILE A 417 -6.03 3.63 13.26
C ILE A 417 -7.08 4.62 13.79
N ALA A 418 -7.62 5.50 12.96
CA ALA A 418 -8.66 6.46 13.35
C ALA A 418 -9.92 5.74 13.88
N PHE A 419 -10.39 4.69 13.20
CA PHE A 419 -11.51 3.89 13.69
C PHE A 419 -11.25 3.26 15.06
N LEU A 420 -10.06 2.70 15.26
CA LEU A 420 -9.74 2.00 16.50
C LEU A 420 -9.41 2.95 17.66
N SER A 421 -8.75 4.06 17.40
CA SER A 421 -8.33 5.03 18.43
C SER A 421 -9.40 6.10 18.71
N GLU A 422 -10.07 6.60 17.65
CA GLU A 422 -11.00 7.74 17.72
C GLU A 422 -12.47 7.31 17.54
N ARG A 423 -12.71 6.02 17.25
CA ARG A 423 -14.05 5.43 16.98
C ARG A 423 -14.71 5.96 15.71
N ASP A 424 -13.90 6.46 14.75
CA ASP A 424 -14.40 7.00 13.50
C ASP A 424 -14.66 5.90 12.44
N ALA A 425 -15.79 5.21 12.58
CA ALA A 425 -16.21 4.18 11.63
C ALA A 425 -16.58 4.76 10.25
N GLU A 426 -17.03 6.03 10.20
CA GLU A 426 -17.41 6.69 8.96
C GLU A 426 -16.16 6.94 8.10
N PHE A 427 -15.07 7.41 8.69
CA PHE A 427 -13.81 7.64 7.97
C PHE A 427 -13.28 6.34 7.34
N LEU A 428 -13.29 5.23 8.07
CA LEU A 428 -12.88 3.92 7.52
C LEU A 428 -13.83 3.48 6.39
N PHE A 429 -15.14 3.59 6.60
CA PHE A 429 -16.15 3.20 5.61
C PHE A 429 -15.97 3.96 4.28
N PHE A 430 -15.80 5.26 4.35
CA PHE A 430 -15.69 6.11 3.17
C PHE A 430 -14.31 6.01 2.51
N THR A 431 -13.24 5.87 3.29
CA THR A 431 -11.90 5.58 2.75
C THR A 431 -11.94 4.31 1.91
N MET A 432 -12.52 3.23 2.44
CA MET A 432 -12.63 1.98 1.69
C MET A 432 -13.50 2.12 0.44
N ARG A 433 -14.61 2.86 0.54
CA ARG A 433 -15.48 3.12 -0.61
C ARG A 433 -14.75 3.88 -1.72
N ILE A 434 -13.98 4.92 -1.38
CA ILE A 434 -13.20 5.71 -2.33
C ILE A 434 -12.13 4.84 -2.99
N LEU A 435 -11.26 4.23 -2.22
CA LEU A 435 -10.14 3.43 -2.75
C LEU A 435 -10.64 2.30 -3.64
N TYR A 436 -11.64 1.56 -3.17
CA TYR A 436 -12.17 0.42 -3.92
C TYR A 436 -12.91 0.82 -5.20
N SER A 437 -13.53 2.01 -5.24
CA SER A 437 -14.16 2.53 -6.46
C SER A 437 -13.17 3.16 -7.44
N HIS A 438 -12.14 3.85 -6.94
CA HIS A 438 -11.18 4.56 -7.78
C HIS A 438 -10.13 3.65 -8.44
N TYR A 439 -9.82 2.51 -7.82
CA TYR A 439 -8.78 1.62 -8.29
C TYR A 439 -9.35 0.51 -9.18
N PRO A 440 -8.64 0.10 -10.25
CA PRO A 440 -8.97 -1.16 -10.94
C PRO A 440 -9.03 -2.31 -9.94
N LYS A 441 -9.95 -3.27 -10.13
CA LYS A 441 -10.13 -4.37 -9.18
C LYS A 441 -8.82 -5.12 -8.90
N ALA A 442 -8.05 -5.47 -9.92
CA ALA A 442 -6.77 -6.15 -9.75
C ALA A 442 -5.77 -5.34 -8.91
N VAL A 443 -5.78 -4.00 -9.02
CA VAL A 443 -4.97 -3.12 -8.19
C VAL A 443 -5.46 -3.13 -6.74
N SER A 444 -6.80 -3.08 -6.54
CA SER A 444 -7.40 -3.14 -5.19
C SER A 444 -7.10 -4.45 -4.48
N ASP A 445 -7.13 -5.58 -5.19
CA ASP A 445 -6.85 -6.90 -4.62
C ASP A 445 -5.37 -7.11 -4.27
N MET A 446 -4.48 -6.30 -4.85
CA MET A 446 -3.05 -6.31 -4.59
C MET A 446 -2.57 -5.15 -3.71
N GLN A 447 -3.43 -4.27 -3.19
CA GLN A 447 -3.00 -3.22 -2.27
C GLN A 447 -2.27 -3.81 -1.06
N MET A 448 -1.08 -3.29 -0.77
CA MET A 448 -0.29 -3.74 0.37
C MET A 448 -0.88 -3.16 1.67
N ASN A 449 -1.77 -3.91 2.31
CA ASN A 449 -2.44 -3.50 3.55
C ASN A 449 -1.48 -3.64 4.73
N LEU A 450 -1.00 -2.52 5.24
CA LEU A 450 -0.03 -2.44 6.33
C LEU A 450 -0.67 -1.85 7.60
N LEU A 451 -0.14 -2.17 8.75
CA LEU A 451 -0.45 -1.54 10.04
C LEU A 451 0.73 -0.75 10.58
N SER A 452 1.93 -1.26 10.38
CA SER A 452 3.22 -0.61 10.66
C SER A 452 4.17 -0.79 9.48
N THR A 453 5.22 0.01 9.44
CA THR A 453 6.36 -0.13 8.54
C THR A 453 7.63 0.31 9.23
N HIS A 454 8.77 0.22 8.54
CA HIS A 454 10.04 0.78 9.00
C HIS A 454 10.04 2.32 9.09
N ASP A 455 9.04 3.01 8.51
CA ASP A 455 8.90 4.48 8.49
C ASP A 455 7.85 5.00 9.49
N THR A 456 7.07 4.11 10.10
CA THR A 456 6.00 4.50 11.02
C THR A 456 6.14 3.81 12.36
N GLU A 457 5.53 4.37 13.39
CA GLU A 457 5.46 3.73 14.71
C GLU A 457 4.81 2.34 14.59
N ARG A 458 5.18 1.44 15.51
CA ARG A 458 4.56 0.12 15.58
C ARG A 458 3.11 0.22 16.05
N ILE A 459 2.26 -0.57 15.42
CA ILE A 459 0.81 -0.50 15.64
C ILE A 459 0.42 -0.67 17.11
N LEU A 460 1.10 -1.55 17.87
CA LEU A 460 0.82 -1.73 19.29
C LEU A 460 1.03 -0.42 20.07
N THR A 461 2.11 0.30 19.78
CA THR A 461 2.43 1.60 20.41
C THR A 461 1.41 2.66 20.04
N VAL A 462 1.02 2.73 18.77
CA VAL A 462 0.00 3.68 18.29
C VAL A 462 -1.34 3.43 18.98
N LEU A 463 -1.79 2.17 19.06
CA LEU A 463 -3.06 1.81 19.69
C LEU A 463 -3.07 1.98 21.22
N ALA A 464 -1.88 2.00 21.85
CA ALA A 464 -1.76 2.36 23.27
C ALA A 464 -1.98 3.86 23.53
N GLY A 465 -1.87 4.70 22.49
CA GLY A 465 -2.05 6.15 22.59
C GLY A 465 -0.92 6.88 23.33
N SER A 466 0.24 6.25 23.50
CA SER A 466 1.37 6.75 24.29
C SER A 466 2.69 6.61 23.52
N PRO A 467 3.65 7.50 23.77
CA PRO A 467 3.54 8.95 23.82
C PRO A 467 3.25 9.51 22.42
N GLN A 468 2.63 10.66 22.37
CA GLN A 468 2.40 11.32 21.10
C GLN A 468 3.71 11.86 20.54
N GLY A 469 3.94 11.76 19.24
CA GLY A 469 5.19 11.94 18.49
C GLY A 469 5.97 13.25 18.62
N ASN A 470 5.67 14.09 19.61
CA ASN A 470 6.39 15.34 19.91
C ASN A 470 7.45 15.18 21.01
N GLU A 471 7.57 14.00 21.61
CA GLU A 471 8.57 13.74 22.64
C GLU A 471 9.99 13.70 22.05
N ASP A 472 10.98 14.14 22.86
CA ASP A 472 12.38 14.05 22.48
C ASP A 472 12.83 12.60 22.27
N ASN A 473 13.74 12.38 21.33
CA ASN A 473 14.26 11.04 21.04
C ASN A 473 14.86 10.33 22.24
N ALA A 474 15.48 11.08 23.17
CA ALA A 474 15.99 10.52 24.42
C ALA A 474 14.87 9.92 25.29
N VAL A 475 13.70 10.56 25.33
CA VAL A 475 12.51 10.06 26.02
C VAL A 475 11.98 8.82 25.33
N LEU A 476 11.82 8.87 24.01
CA LEU A 476 11.30 7.76 23.20
C LEU A 476 12.19 6.51 23.24
N SER A 477 13.51 6.68 23.31
CA SER A 477 14.47 5.56 23.43
C SER A 477 14.26 4.74 24.71
N ALA A 478 13.85 5.39 25.79
CA ALA A 478 13.62 4.80 27.10
C ALA A 478 12.15 4.42 27.36
N ALA A 479 11.22 4.94 26.57
CA ALA A 479 9.79 4.74 26.78
C ALA A 479 9.39 3.28 26.58
N ARG A 480 8.50 2.81 27.44
CA ARG A 480 7.88 1.47 27.37
C ARG A 480 6.42 1.59 27.79
N LEU A 481 5.57 0.77 27.20
CA LEU A 481 4.18 0.69 27.58
C LEU A 481 4.04 0.07 28.97
N SER A 482 3.16 0.63 29.80
CA SER A 482 2.72 -0.02 31.03
C SER A 482 1.92 -1.30 30.70
N GLU A 483 1.79 -2.19 31.68
CA GLU A 483 0.99 -3.43 31.53
C GLU A 483 -0.47 -3.15 31.19
N GLU A 484 -1.03 -2.06 31.66
CA GLU A 484 -2.40 -1.65 31.37
C GLU A 484 -2.54 -1.14 29.92
N GLU A 485 -1.66 -0.24 29.51
CA GLU A 485 -1.61 0.27 28.12
C GLU A 485 -1.41 -0.88 27.14
N ARG A 486 -0.46 -1.77 27.41
CA ARG A 486 -0.18 -2.94 26.59
C ARG A 486 -1.40 -3.87 26.47
N ARG A 487 -2.08 -4.13 27.57
CA ARG A 487 -3.31 -4.98 27.58
C ARG A 487 -4.42 -4.36 26.75
N ASN A 488 -4.66 -3.06 26.89
CA ASN A 488 -5.65 -2.32 26.12
C ASN A 488 -5.30 -2.31 24.62
N ALA A 489 -4.03 -2.01 24.30
CA ALA A 489 -3.54 -2.01 22.93
C ALA A 489 -3.65 -3.39 22.25
N LYS A 490 -3.34 -4.48 22.94
CA LYS A 490 -3.49 -5.86 22.42
C LYS A 490 -4.93 -6.18 22.03
N ARG A 491 -5.91 -5.68 22.78
CA ARG A 491 -7.34 -5.86 22.43
C ARG A 491 -7.65 -5.17 21.10
N LEU A 492 -7.20 -3.92 20.92
CA LEU A 492 -7.38 -3.16 19.69
C LEU A 492 -6.55 -3.74 18.53
N LEU A 493 -5.35 -4.25 18.80
CA LEU A 493 -4.52 -4.91 17.80
C LEU A 493 -5.23 -6.10 17.15
N LYS A 494 -5.96 -6.89 17.92
CA LYS A 494 -6.77 -7.99 17.37
C LYS A 494 -7.82 -7.51 16.37
N LEU A 495 -8.46 -6.36 16.64
CA LEU A 495 -9.41 -5.75 15.71
C LEU A 495 -8.70 -5.23 14.46
N ALA A 496 -7.51 -4.60 14.61
CA ALA A 496 -6.69 -4.15 13.50
C ALA A 496 -6.30 -5.31 12.57
N VAL A 497 -5.90 -6.44 13.14
CA VAL A 497 -5.55 -7.66 12.40
C VAL A 497 -6.75 -8.21 11.62
N ILE A 498 -7.96 -8.23 12.20
CA ILE A 498 -9.18 -8.64 11.49
C ILE A 498 -9.42 -7.73 10.28
N LEU A 499 -9.31 -6.41 10.43
CA LEU A 499 -9.49 -5.47 9.33
C LEU A 499 -8.39 -5.64 8.27
N GLN A 500 -7.12 -5.73 8.66
CA GLN A 500 -6.00 -5.94 7.75
C GLN A 500 -6.16 -7.22 6.92
N MET A 501 -6.60 -8.31 7.54
CA MET A 501 -6.67 -9.63 6.91
C MET A 501 -7.88 -9.83 6.01
N PHE A 502 -9.00 -9.13 6.25
CA PHE A 502 -10.24 -9.40 5.51
C PHE A 502 -10.70 -8.27 4.59
N LEU A 503 -10.20 -7.04 4.72
CA LEU A 503 -10.42 -5.99 3.73
C LEU A 503 -9.72 -6.31 2.39
N PRO A 504 -10.17 -5.74 1.24
CA PRO A 504 -9.50 -5.90 -0.04
C PRO A 504 -8.00 -5.58 0.04
N GLY A 505 -7.19 -6.36 -0.65
CA GLY A 505 -5.75 -6.22 -0.69
C GLY A 505 -5.01 -7.42 -0.09
N ILE A 506 -3.68 -7.33 -0.12
CA ILE A 506 -2.76 -8.32 0.43
C ILE A 506 -2.18 -7.78 1.75
N PRO A 507 -2.46 -8.41 2.90
CA PRO A 507 -1.90 -7.97 4.18
C PRO A 507 -0.38 -8.05 4.18
N CYS A 508 0.26 -7.02 4.72
CA CYS A 508 1.70 -6.96 4.93
C CYS A 508 1.99 -6.84 6.43
N ILE A 509 2.54 -7.87 7.02
CA ILE A 509 2.94 -7.88 8.43
C ILE A 509 4.35 -7.30 8.53
N TYR A 510 4.54 -6.24 9.28
CA TYR A 510 5.87 -5.74 9.60
C TYR A 510 6.48 -6.60 10.71
N TYR A 511 7.72 -7.08 10.52
CA TYR A 511 8.36 -8.04 11.43
C TYR A 511 8.22 -7.61 12.91
N GLY A 512 7.75 -8.53 13.72
CA GLY A 512 7.57 -8.32 15.16
C GLY A 512 6.21 -7.76 15.58
N ASP A 513 5.36 -7.26 14.67
CA ASP A 513 4.00 -6.85 15.03
C ASP A 513 3.18 -8.05 15.49
N GLU A 514 3.43 -9.23 14.89
CA GLU A 514 2.76 -10.50 15.22
C GLU A 514 3.14 -11.08 16.58
N ILE A 515 4.18 -10.54 17.20
CA ILE A 515 4.57 -10.88 18.58
C ILE A 515 4.38 -9.71 19.55
N GLY A 516 3.67 -8.67 19.12
CA GLY A 516 3.37 -7.51 19.93
C GLY A 516 4.59 -6.66 20.30
N MET A 517 5.56 -6.51 19.39
CA MET A 517 6.65 -5.56 19.59
C MET A 517 6.10 -4.13 19.63
N GLU A 518 6.64 -3.35 20.55
CA GLU A 518 6.41 -1.91 20.64
C GLU A 518 7.59 -1.13 20.02
N GLY A 519 7.35 0.10 19.60
CA GLY A 519 8.37 0.98 19.03
C GLY A 519 7.75 2.27 18.52
N TYR A 520 8.40 3.36 18.89
CA TYR A 520 8.05 4.72 18.48
C TYR A 520 8.60 5.02 17.08
N ARG A 521 8.54 6.28 16.62
CA ARG A 521 9.07 6.67 15.31
C ARG A 521 10.50 6.18 15.06
N ASP A 522 10.93 6.18 13.81
CA ASP A 522 12.31 5.89 13.40
C ASP A 522 13.34 6.64 14.29
N PRO A 523 14.37 5.94 14.82
CA PRO A 523 14.74 4.53 14.58
C PRO A 523 14.12 3.52 15.58
N PHE A 524 13.30 3.94 16.53
CA PHE A 524 12.84 3.10 17.65
C PHE A 524 11.83 2.02 17.24
N ASN A 525 11.18 2.15 16.07
CA ASN A 525 10.36 1.12 15.44
C ASN A 525 11.17 -0.03 14.82
N ARG A 526 12.51 0.14 14.67
CA ARG A 526 13.44 -0.80 14.02
C ARG A 526 14.27 -1.60 15.01
N GLN A 527 13.72 -1.94 16.18
CA GLN A 527 14.39 -2.83 17.14
C GLN A 527 14.55 -4.24 16.57
N THR A 528 15.53 -4.98 17.12
CA THR A 528 15.71 -6.39 16.76
C THR A 528 14.52 -7.25 17.16
N TYR A 529 14.24 -8.25 16.35
CA TYR A 529 13.21 -9.24 16.64
C TYR A 529 13.50 -9.94 17.98
N LYS A 530 12.49 -10.10 18.80
CA LYS A 530 12.61 -10.63 20.18
C LYS A 530 12.40 -12.16 20.21
N TRP A 531 13.28 -12.90 19.51
CA TRP A 531 13.24 -14.36 19.50
C TRP A 531 13.29 -14.94 20.93
N GLY A 532 12.34 -15.85 21.22
CA GLY A 532 12.19 -16.47 22.55
C GLY A 532 11.53 -15.57 23.60
N GLN A 533 11.02 -14.40 23.20
CA GLN A 533 10.30 -13.45 24.07
C GLN A 533 8.97 -13.02 23.42
N GLU A 534 8.39 -13.87 22.58
CA GLU A 534 7.17 -13.63 21.85
C GLU A 534 5.98 -13.47 22.79
N ASP A 535 5.08 -12.53 22.52
CA ASP A 535 3.77 -12.51 23.17
C ASP A 535 2.90 -13.61 22.56
N GLU A 536 2.83 -14.74 23.25
CA GLU A 536 2.16 -15.95 22.78
C GLU A 536 0.66 -15.74 22.49
N GLU A 537 0.00 -14.83 23.19
CA GLU A 537 -1.41 -14.50 22.95
C GLU A 537 -1.58 -13.81 21.60
N VAL A 538 -0.74 -12.84 21.30
CA VAL A 538 -0.74 -12.09 20.04
C VAL A 538 -0.36 -13.01 18.89
N LEU A 539 0.72 -13.77 19.05
CA LEU A 539 1.21 -14.71 18.03
C LEU A 539 0.19 -15.78 17.68
N ALA A 540 -0.44 -16.38 18.69
CA ALA A 540 -1.49 -17.39 18.49
C ALA A 540 -2.69 -16.80 17.73
N PHE A 541 -3.05 -15.54 18.02
CA PHE A 541 -4.12 -14.85 17.31
C PHE A 541 -3.77 -14.61 15.85
N TYR A 542 -2.57 -14.09 15.55
CA TYR A 542 -2.09 -13.93 14.18
C TYR A 542 -2.13 -15.25 13.42
N ARG A 543 -1.55 -16.32 13.97
CA ARG A 543 -1.56 -17.66 13.35
C ARG A 543 -2.98 -18.16 13.05
N LYS A 544 -3.92 -17.93 13.96
CA LYS A 544 -5.33 -18.31 13.74
C LYS A 544 -5.94 -17.55 12.57
N VAL A 545 -5.78 -16.23 12.54
CA VAL A 545 -6.41 -15.36 11.53
C VAL A 545 -5.76 -15.55 10.17
N THR A 546 -4.43 -15.64 10.10
CA THR A 546 -3.70 -15.87 8.84
C THR A 546 -4.02 -17.24 8.22
N LYS A 547 -4.11 -18.28 9.06
CA LYS A 547 -4.55 -19.61 8.61
C LYS A 547 -5.98 -19.57 8.07
N LEU A 548 -6.88 -18.84 8.74
CA LEU A 548 -8.26 -18.65 8.28
C LEU A 548 -8.26 -17.92 6.93
N ARG A 549 -7.55 -16.80 6.79
CA ARG A 549 -7.43 -16.08 5.52
C ARG A 549 -6.96 -17.00 4.39
N ARG A 550 -5.90 -17.79 4.63
CA ARG A 550 -5.36 -18.71 3.62
C ARG A 550 -6.33 -19.83 3.23
N SER A 551 -7.24 -20.21 4.10
CA SER A 551 -8.29 -21.22 3.80
C SER A 551 -9.47 -20.64 3.03
N LEU A 552 -9.69 -19.34 3.05
CA LEU A 552 -10.78 -18.64 2.38
C LEU A 552 -10.35 -18.20 0.98
N LEU A 553 -10.38 -19.12 0.01
CA LEU A 553 -9.94 -18.87 -1.37
C LEU A 553 -10.68 -17.73 -2.06
N LEU A 554 -11.93 -17.44 -1.65
CA LEU A 554 -12.69 -16.30 -2.18
C LEU A 554 -11.93 -14.97 -2.02
N LEU A 555 -11.09 -14.81 -0.98
CA LEU A 555 -10.40 -13.55 -0.70
C LEU A 555 -9.36 -13.15 -1.78
N ALA A 556 -9.00 -14.06 -2.67
CA ALA A 556 -8.13 -13.77 -3.79
C ALA A 556 -8.82 -12.90 -4.87
N ASP A 557 -10.14 -13.06 -5.06
CA ASP A 557 -10.88 -12.35 -6.13
C ASP A 557 -12.29 -11.90 -5.69
N ALA A 558 -12.57 -11.83 -4.39
CA ALA A 558 -13.86 -11.41 -3.88
C ALA A 558 -14.14 -9.92 -4.15
N TYR A 559 -15.40 -9.61 -4.45
CA TYR A 559 -15.89 -8.25 -4.42
C TYR A 559 -16.02 -7.73 -2.99
N TYR A 560 -16.14 -6.42 -2.85
CA TYR A 560 -16.27 -5.74 -1.56
C TYR A 560 -17.54 -4.89 -1.52
N GLU A 561 -18.23 -4.91 -0.39
CA GLU A 561 -19.35 -4.02 -0.07
C GLU A 561 -19.23 -3.55 1.38
N GLY A 562 -19.20 -2.23 1.59
CA GLY A 562 -19.41 -1.63 2.91
C GLY A 562 -20.89 -1.65 3.24
N CYS A 563 -21.27 -2.28 4.36
CA CYS A 563 -22.68 -2.49 4.72
C CYS A 563 -23.17 -1.50 5.77
N SER A 564 -22.34 -1.14 6.76
CA SER A 564 -22.70 -0.23 7.85
C SER A 564 -21.46 0.39 8.49
N CYS A 565 -21.60 1.65 8.95
CA CYS A 565 -20.65 2.34 9.81
C CYS A 565 -21.35 3.04 10.98
N GLU A 566 -22.59 2.63 11.31
CA GLU A 566 -23.42 3.31 12.29
C GLU A 566 -23.07 2.91 13.73
N ASN A 567 -23.10 3.90 14.62
CA ASN A 567 -22.97 3.71 16.08
C ASN A 567 -21.69 2.96 16.50
N GLY A 568 -20.57 3.20 15.80
CA GLY A 568 -19.29 2.56 16.09
C GLY A 568 -19.17 1.10 15.62
N LEU A 569 -20.17 0.59 14.89
CA LEU A 569 -20.13 -0.73 14.27
C LEU A 569 -19.79 -0.60 12.79
N PHE A 570 -18.62 -1.12 12.38
CA PHE A 570 -18.24 -1.23 11.00
C PHE A 570 -18.53 -2.63 10.47
N VAL A 571 -19.36 -2.74 9.42
CA VAL A 571 -19.72 -4.02 8.79
C VAL A 571 -19.43 -3.96 7.30
N PHE A 572 -18.77 -4.98 6.79
CA PHE A 572 -18.50 -5.15 5.35
C PHE A 572 -18.64 -6.60 4.91
N ARG A 573 -18.74 -6.79 3.60
CA ARG A 573 -18.79 -8.09 2.94
C ARG A 573 -17.67 -8.23 1.92
N ARG A 574 -17.15 -9.46 1.83
CA ARG A 574 -16.37 -9.96 0.70
C ARG A 574 -17.16 -11.11 0.08
N PHE A 575 -17.43 -11.06 -1.21
CA PHE A 575 -18.33 -12.03 -1.82
C PHE A 575 -17.93 -12.38 -3.26
N ASP A 576 -18.32 -13.56 -3.70
CA ASP A 576 -18.31 -14.04 -5.08
C ASP A 576 -19.68 -14.61 -5.45
N ASP A 577 -19.77 -15.36 -6.56
CA ASP A 577 -21.03 -15.99 -7.02
C ASP A 577 -21.48 -17.17 -6.14
N ARG A 578 -20.73 -17.58 -5.11
CA ARG A 578 -20.97 -18.82 -4.31
C ARG A 578 -20.97 -18.60 -2.80
N GLN A 579 -20.30 -17.60 -2.35
CA GLN A 579 -20.07 -17.39 -0.92
C GLN A 579 -19.98 -15.91 -0.57
N THR A 580 -20.40 -15.60 0.66
CA THR A 580 -20.27 -14.26 1.23
C THR A 580 -19.64 -14.36 2.60
N LEU A 581 -18.50 -13.70 2.78
CA LEU A 581 -17.88 -13.46 4.07
C LEU A 581 -18.35 -12.09 4.58
N THR A 582 -19.06 -12.08 5.72
CA THR A 582 -19.43 -10.83 6.41
C THR A 582 -18.55 -10.66 7.64
N VAL A 583 -17.94 -9.48 7.75
CA VAL A 583 -17.06 -9.10 8.87
C VAL A 583 -17.67 -7.90 9.57
N ALA A 584 -17.77 -7.95 10.89
CA ALA A 584 -18.25 -6.88 11.73
C ALA A 584 -17.23 -6.59 12.84
N VAL A 585 -16.88 -5.33 13.06
CA VAL A 585 -15.99 -4.84 14.11
C VAL A 585 -16.70 -3.75 14.89
N ASN A 586 -16.81 -3.93 16.21
CA ASN A 586 -17.52 -3.02 17.10
C ASN A 586 -16.54 -2.23 17.98
N ARG A 587 -16.55 -0.91 17.83
CA ARG A 587 -15.80 0.04 18.65
C ARG A 587 -16.73 0.92 19.51
N SER A 588 -17.99 0.51 19.67
CA SER A 588 -18.91 1.15 20.62
C SER A 588 -18.77 0.60 22.04
N GLU A 589 -19.44 1.23 22.99
CA GLU A 589 -19.48 0.80 24.40
C GLU A 589 -20.57 -0.22 24.67
N GLU A 590 -21.39 -0.56 23.66
CA GLU A 590 -22.53 -1.46 23.78
C GLU A 590 -22.40 -2.63 22.81
N GLU A 591 -23.04 -3.75 23.15
CA GLU A 591 -23.24 -4.84 22.19
C GLU A 591 -24.02 -4.33 20.98
N ARG A 592 -23.58 -4.70 19.78
CA ARG A 592 -24.21 -4.31 18.51
C ARG A 592 -24.57 -5.53 17.70
N GLY A 593 -25.71 -5.45 17.02
CA GLY A 593 -26.19 -6.53 16.16
C GLY A 593 -26.02 -6.21 14.68
N PHE A 594 -25.82 -7.24 13.86
CA PHE A 594 -25.90 -7.16 12.40
C PHE A 594 -26.62 -8.38 11.83
N GLU A 595 -27.06 -8.25 10.58
CA GLU A 595 -27.72 -9.33 9.85
C GLU A 595 -26.89 -9.77 8.65
N ALA A 596 -26.57 -11.06 8.57
CA ALA A 596 -25.95 -11.69 7.41
C ALA A 596 -26.99 -11.84 6.28
N PRO A 597 -26.57 -11.88 4.99
CA PRO A 597 -27.50 -11.96 3.86
C PRO A 597 -28.36 -13.22 3.88
N MET A 598 -27.84 -14.31 4.41
CA MET A 598 -28.53 -15.59 4.58
C MET A 598 -28.05 -16.33 5.81
N GLU A 599 -28.49 -17.57 6.00
CA GLU A 599 -27.99 -18.45 7.06
C GLU A 599 -26.48 -18.58 6.94
N SER A 600 -25.75 -18.25 8.00
CA SER A 600 -24.29 -18.12 8.02
C SER A 600 -23.68 -18.82 9.23
N CYS A 601 -22.44 -19.24 9.11
CA CYS A 601 -21.67 -19.85 10.20
C CYS A 601 -20.59 -18.87 10.70
N SER A 602 -20.55 -18.60 12.02
CA SER A 602 -19.46 -17.88 12.66
C SER A 602 -18.17 -18.71 12.62
N LEU A 603 -17.11 -18.14 12.08
CA LEU A 603 -15.81 -18.81 11.91
C LEU A 603 -14.98 -18.83 13.21
N PHE A 604 -15.37 -18.02 14.21
CA PHE A 604 -14.69 -17.94 15.50
C PHE A 604 -15.47 -18.61 16.63
N ARG A 605 -16.81 -18.56 16.59
CA ARG A 605 -17.70 -19.09 17.66
C ARG A 605 -18.39 -20.41 17.28
N GLN A 606 -18.39 -20.80 16.00
CA GLN A 606 -19.04 -22.00 15.46
C GLN A 606 -20.56 -22.04 15.72
N VAL A 607 -21.21 -20.88 15.70
CA VAL A 607 -22.66 -20.75 15.78
C VAL A 607 -23.23 -20.40 14.41
N THR A 608 -24.42 -20.89 14.10
CA THR A 608 -25.14 -20.63 12.85
C THR A 608 -26.37 -19.78 13.08
N GLY A 609 -26.67 -18.92 12.10
CA GLY A 609 -27.83 -18.04 12.12
C GLY A 609 -27.75 -16.95 11.07
N ARG A 610 -28.73 -16.06 11.08
CA ARG A 610 -28.74 -14.84 10.25
C ARG A 610 -28.44 -13.58 11.05
N ARG A 611 -28.70 -13.59 12.36
CA ARG A 611 -28.46 -12.45 13.26
C ARG A 611 -27.34 -12.78 14.21
N PHE A 612 -26.38 -11.87 14.29
CA PHE A 612 -25.20 -12.00 15.13
C PHE A 612 -25.04 -10.73 15.97
N THR A 613 -24.45 -10.89 17.14
CA THR A 613 -24.07 -9.78 18.02
C THR A 613 -22.57 -9.72 18.19
N VAL A 614 -22.05 -8.51 18.38
CA VAL A 614 -20.63 -8.21 18.58
C VAL A 614 -20.49 -7.40 19.86
N GLU A 615 -19.77 -7.95 20.81
CA GLU A 615 -19.46 -7.28 22.09
C GLU A 615 -18.68 -5.98 21.88
N PRO A 616 -18.70 -5.06 22.85
CA PRO A 616 -17.80 -3.90 22.83
C PRO A 616 -16.35 -4.30 22.60
N ASP A 617 -15.66 -3.53 21.78
CA ASP A 617 -14.28 -3.82 21.36
C ASP A 617 -14.08 -5.27 20.85
N GLY A 618 -15.08 -5.78 20.16
CA GLY A 618 -15.14 -7.13 19.62
C GLY A 618 -15.28 -7.17 18.11
N PHE A 619 -15.27 -8.38 17.58
CA PHE A 619 -15.49 -8.65 16.16
C PHE A 619 -16.25 -9.94 15.93
N GLU A 620 -16.82 -10.06 14.74
CA GLU A 620 -17.42 -11.29 14.25
C GLU A 620 -17.10 -11.49 12.76
N VAL A 621 -16.84 -12.74 12.38
CA VAL A 621 -16.59 -13.13 10.99
C VAL A 621 -17.48 -14.31 10.66
N VAL A 622 -18.40 -14.14 9.74
CA VAL A 622 -19.37 -15.17 9.35
C VAL A 622 -19.30 -15.50 7.87
N LEU A 623 -19.42 -16.76 7.53
CA LEU A 623 -19.42 -17.26 6.16
C LEU A 623 -20.79 -17.80 5.79
N SER A 624 -21.34 -17.32 4.69
CA SER A 624 -22.55 -17.83 4.02
C SER A 624 -22.14 -18.59 2.77
N LEU A 625 -22.84 -19.69 2.50
CA LEU A 625 -22.70 -20.47 1.27
C LEU A 625 -24.03 -20.42 0.51
N GLU A 626 -24.01 -20.05 -0.79
CA GLU A 626 -25.18 -20.08 -1.67
C GLU A 626 -25.53 -21.48 -2.16
#